data_e35b1144aa871cc915091102b112ee0a
#
_entry.id   e35b1144aa871cc915091102b112ee0a
#
_cell.length_a   1.000
_cell.length_b   1.000
_cell.length_c   1.000
_cell.angle_alpha   90.00
_cell.angle_beta   90.00
_cell.angle_gamma   90.00
#
_symmetry.space_group_name_H-M   'P 1'
#
loop_
_entity.id
_entity.type
_entity.pdbx_description
1 polymer ?
#
loop_
_entity_poly.entity_id
_entity_poly.type
_entity_poly.pdbx_seq_one_letter_code
_entity_poly.pdbx_strand_id
1 'polypeptide(L)'
;MAADLTWFVAVGVSEPISKPLDEWCDSLRATTRREVGMSSLVKLFRVFVGAILGIGLWGAAAPTTAPTASAAGVEYLQVPSAAMGRNIPVAFQGGGPRAIVLLDAFNAAPEVSNWVTAGNAMNTLAGSGFSVVAPAGGAYSMYTNWERDGSKQWETFLADELPNWLAANKGLAPNRHAIVGASQGGTAAVTMAAFHPDRYSYAGSLSGFLNPSDTATNGVISTAINNGGGNVEAMWGAPQLGRWKFRDPNVHVKLLIANNTRLWVYSPAAIACGDPGAMGGGDCSVAQGSNRIFYAHYRAQRGRNGNFDLAGGGGHDWGSWAGQLGAMAGDIAAALG
;
A
#
# COMPACT_ATOMS: atom_id res chain seq x y z
N MET A 1 37.16 33.71 2.11
CA MET A 1 36.24 34.43 2.98
C MET A 1 35.31 33.40 3.58
N ALA A 2 35.44 33.19 4.88
CA ALA A 2 34.65 32.26 5.67
C ALA A 2 33.33 32.90 6.01
N ALA A 3 32.23 32.13 5.96
CA ALA A 3 30.96 32.42 6.59
C ALA A 3 30.30 31.06 6.86
N ASP A 4 30.32 30.69 7.96
CA ASP A 4 29.54 30.61 9.20
C ASP A 4 28.69 29.33 9.26
N LEU A 5 29.29 28.37 9.97
CA LEU A 5 28.69 27.17 10.55
C LEU A 5 28.20 27.52 11.97
N THR A 6 26.97 27.90 12.16
CA THR A 6 26.33 27.93 13.47
C THR A 6 24.84 27.68 13.35
N TRP A 7 24.44 26.39 13.53
CA TRP A 7 23.16 25.95 14.10
C TRP A 7 23.18 24.44 14.30
N PHE A 8 23.99 23.98 15.27
CA PHE A 8 23.85 22.66 15.88
C PHE A 8 24.33 22.74 17.34
N VAL A 9 23.47 23.20 18.22
CA VAL A 9 23.60 22.91 19.66
C VAL A 9 22.21 22.80 20.24
N ALA A 10 21.75 21.59 20.46
CA ALA A 10 20.93 21.17 21.59
C ALA A 10 20.44 19.75 21.41
N VAL A 11 21.28 18.76 21.56
CA VAL A 11 21.02 17.51 22.30
C VAL A 11 22.40 16.92 22.56
N GLY A 12 22.78 16.83 23.83
CA GLY A 12 24.10 16.37 24.22
C GLY A 12 24.36 14.92 23.89
N VAL A 13 25.17 14.70 22.89
CA VAL A 13 25.96 13.48 22.68
C VAL A 13 27.32 13.92 22.20
N SER A 14 28.24 13.98 23.12
CA SER A 14 29.67 14.17 22.84
C SER A 14 30.32 12.80 22.76
N GLU A 15 30.35 12.19 21.57
CA GLU A 15 31.36 11.19 21.21
C GLU A 15 31.49 11.08 19.67
N PRO A 16 32.70 10.89 19.14
CA PRO A 16 32.92 10.86 17.70
C PRO A 16 32.41 9.56 17.07
N ILE A 17 31.74 9.68 15.94
CA ILE A 17 31.24 8.58 15.11
C ILE A 17 32.44 7.82 14.52
N SER A 18 32.90 6.78 15.20
CA SER A 18 33.91 5.84 14.71
C SER A 18 33.64 4.38 15.11
N LYS A 19 32.39 3.99 15.30
CA LYS A 19 32.06 2.59 15.56
C LYS A 19 31.28 1.98 14.41
N PRO A 20 31.58 0.71 14.02
CA PRO A 20 30.82 -0.03 13.00
C PRO A 20 29.37 -0.28 13.44
N LEU A 21 28.48 -0.33 12.46
CA LEU A 21 27.03 -0.49 12.63
C LEU A 21 26.59 -1.74 13.42
N ASP A 22 27.47 -2.70 13.58
CA ASP A 22 27.18 -4.00 14.23
C ASP A 22 27.09 -3.86 15.75
N GLU A 23 27.81 -2.92 16.36
CA GLU A 23 27.76 -2.68 17.82
C GLU A 23 26.48 -1.96 18.29
N TRP A 24 25.77 -1.28 17.38
CA TRP A 24 24.48 -0.65 17.69
C TRP A 24 23.33 -1.65 17.82
N CYS A 25 23.40 -2.77 17.08
CA CYS A 25 22.39 -3.82 17.16
C CYS A 25 22.42 -4.59 18.48
N ASP A 26 23.57 -4.72 19.12
CA ASP A 26 23.69 -5.47 20.36
C ASP A 26 23.27 -4.66 21.60
N SER A 27 23.39 -3.33 21.56
CA SER A 27 22.91 -2.48 22.67
C SER A 27 21.38 -2.42 22.76
N LEU A 28 20.67 -2.56 21.64
CA LEU A 28 19.20 -2.62 21.61
C LEU A 28 18.64 -3.98 22.06
N ARG A 29 19.43 -5.06 21.97
CA ARG A 29 19.04 -6.39 22.45
C ARG A 29 19.20 -6.57 23.96
N ALA A 30 20.02 -5.77 24.60
CA ALA A 30 20.26 -5.85 26.04
C ALA A 30 19.15 -5.17 26.86
N THR A 31 18.39 -4.22 26.27
CA THR A 31 17.37 -3.46 27.01
C THR A 31 16.01 -4.16 27.05
N THR A 32 15.76 -5.16 26.21
CA THR A 32 14.48 -5.89 26.14
C THR A 32 14.44 -7.18 26.97
N ARG A 33 15.48 -7.47 27.76
CA ARG A 33 15.58 -8.73 28.55
C ARG A 33 15.42 -8.55 30.05
N ARG A 34 14.86 -7.46 30.50
CA ARG A 34 14.78 -7.16 31.94
C ARG A 34 13.39 -6.79 32.44
N GLU A 35 12.35 -7.46 31.99
CA GLU A 35 11.08 -7.51 32.75
C GLU A 35 10.23 -8.68 32.24
N VAL A 36 10.36 -9.83 32.81
CA VAL A 36 9.30 -10.77 33.21
C VAL A 36 9.96 -11.85 34.06
N GLY A 37 9.84 -11.70 35.32
CA GLY A 37 10.14 -12.72 36.28
C GLY A 37 9.16 -12.65 37.45
N MET A 38 8.65 -13.83 37.76
CA MET A 38 7.85 -14.19 38.95
C MET A 38 6.34 -14.08 38.77
N SER A 39 5.55 -15.07 39.13
CA SER A 39 5.76 -16.25 39.97
C SER A 39 4.61 -17.24 39.84
N SER A 40 4.93 -18.49 39.99
CA SER A 40 4.02 -19.63 40.15
C SER A 40 3.05 -19.46 41.32
N LEU A 41 1.81 -19.96 41.14
CA LEU A 41 1.08 -20.66 42.21
C LEU A 41 0.04 -21.61 41.61
N VAL A 42 0.38 -22.87 41.75
CA VAL A 42 -0.47 -24.06 41.60
C VAL A 42 -1.42 -24.15 42.79
N LYS A 43 -2.69 -24.48 42.58
CA LYS A 43 -3.45 -25.40 43.42
C LYS A 43 -4.76 -25.87 42.78
N LEU A 44 -4.76 -27.13 42.48
CA LEU A 44 -5.81 -28.14 42.55
C LEU A 44 -7.15 -27.71 43.17
N PHE A 45 -8.26 -28.07 42.52
CA PHE A 45 -9.42 -28.66 43.16
C PHE A 45 -10.08 -29.74 42.29
N ARG A 46 -10.37 -30.84 42.97
CA ARG A 46 -10.88 -32.11 42.46
C ARG A 46 -12.40 -32.11 42.40
N VAL A 47 -12.93 -32.69 41.31
CA VAL A 47 -14.04 -33.69 41.23
C VAL A 47 -15.32 -33.46 42.04
N PHE A 48 -16.44 -33.32 41.33
CA PHE A 48 -17.69 -33.96 41.68
C PHE A 48 -18.37 -34.57 40.45
N VAL A 49 -18.60 -35.89 40.57
CA VAL A 49 -19.41 -36.71 39.65
C VAL A 49 -20.86 -36.54 40.03
N GLY A 50 -21.72 -36.20 39.10
CA GLY A 50 -23.18 -36.24 39.25
C GLY A 50 -23.82 -36.69 37.95
N ALA A 51 -24.13 -37.97 37.84
CA ALA A 51 -24.93 -38.52 36.75
C ALA A 51 -26.36 -38.10 36.93
N ILE A 52 -26.96 -37.45 35.91
CA ILE A 52 -28.42 -37.35 35.76
C ILE A 52 -28.72 -37.79 34.32
N LEU A 53 -29.42 -38.90 34.22
CA LEU A 53 -30.12 -39.39 33.04
C LEU A 53 -31.27 -38.43 32.71
N GLY A 54 -31.28 -37.84 31.52
CA GLY A 54 -32.35 -36.97 31.03
C GLY A 54 -32.48 -37.09 29.50
N ILE A 55 -33.36 -37.92 29.09
CA ILE A 55 -34.14 -38.07 27.87
C ILE A 55 -33.83 -37.10 26.74
N GLY A 56 -33.41 -37.65 25.62
CA GLY A 56 -33.09 -36.94 24.38
C GLY A 56 -34.34 -36.30 23.74
N LEU A 57 -34.17 -35.05 23.39
CA LEU A 57 -34.88 -34.39 22.30
C LEU A 57 -33.84 -34.04 21.24
N TRP A 58 -33.82 -34.81 20.17
CA TRP A 58 -33.10 -34.46 18.96
C TRP A 58 -33.83 -33.29 18.31
N GLY A 59 -33.48 -32.08 18.70
CA GLY A 59 -33.76 -30.88 17.92
C GLY A 59 -32.84 -30.86 16.72
N ALA A 60 -33.37 -31.12 15.54
CA ALA A 60 -32.67 -30.85 14.31
C ALA A 60 -32.29 -29.37 14.29
N ALA A 61 -31.00 -29.05 14.50
CA ALA A 61 -30.47 -27.70 14.24
C ALA A 61 -30.60 -27.46 12.73
N ALA A 62 -31.54 -26.61 12.35
CA ALA A 62 -31.60 -26.09 11.00
C ALA A 62 -30.26 -25.41 10.71
N PRO A 63 -29.65 -25.63 9.53
CA PRO A 63 -28.48 -24.90 9.17
C PRO A 63 -28.83 -23.41 9.17
N THR A 64 -28.26 -22.66 10.09
CA THR A 64 -28.28 -21.20 10.04
C THR A 64 -27.45 -20.82 8.83
N THR A 65 -28.08 -20.58 7.69
CA THR A 65 -27.45 -19.90 6.57
C THR A 65 -27.02 -18.53 7.09
N ALA A 66 -25.71 -18.34 7.23
CA ALA A 66 -25.18 -17.00 7.50
C ALA A 66 -25.78 -16.07 6.42
N PRO A 67 -26.29 -14.89 6.79
CA PRO A 67 -26.78 -13.95 5.80
C PRO A 67 -25.64 -13.66 4.81
N THR A 68 -25.86 -13.99 3.55
CA THR A 68 -25.01 -13.51 2.46
C THR A 68 -25.05 -11.99 2.54
N ALA A 69 -23.93 -11.37 2.91
CA ALA A 69 -23.81 -9.92 2.92
C ALA A 69 -24.14 -9.42 1.50
N SER A 70 -25.31 -8.81 1.34
CA SER A 70 -25.65 -8.12 0.10
C SER A 70 -24.59 -7.03 -0.06
N ALA A 71 -23.98 -6.93 -1.25
CA ALA A 71 -23.04 -5.87 -1.52
C ALA A 71 -23.72 -4.52 -1.25
N ALA A 72 -23.14 -3.72 -0.36
CA ALA A 72 -23.63 -2.38 -0.08
C ALA A 72 -23.53 -1.54 -1.37
N GLY A 73 -24.47 -0.60 -1.54
CA GLY A 73 -24.40 0.35 -2.64
C GLY A 73 -23.10 1.17 -2.58
N VAL A 74 -22.68 1.69 -3.72
CA VAL A 74 -21.52 2.59 -3.77
C VAL A 74 -21.93 3.97 -3.22
N GLU A 75 -21.18 4.46 -2.24
CA GLU A 75 -21.28 5.80 -1.69
C GLU A 75 -20.18 6.69 -2.26
N TYR A 76 -20.48 7.95 -2.55
CA TYR A 76 -19.51 8.97 -2.97
C TYR A 76 -19.30 9.94 -1.82
N LEU A 77 -18.14 9.82 -1.19
CA LEU A 77 -17.77 10.53 0.02
C LEU A 77 -16.90 11.74 -0.31
N GLN A 78 -16.92 12.74 0.59
CA GLN A 78 -16.00 13.87 0.58
C GLN A 78 -15.15 13.78 1.85
N VAL A 79 -13.98 13.18 1.76
CA VAL A 79 -13.10 12.97 2.91
C VAL A 79 -12.17 14.18 3.08
N PRO A 80 -12.25 14.90 4.21
CA PRO A 80 -11.41 16.06 4.42
C PRO A 80 -9.93 15.68 4.52
N SER A 81 -9.07 16.44 3.84
CA SER A 81 -7.62 16.39 3.99
C SER A 81 -7.12 17.74 4.51
N ALA A 82 -6.71 17.78 5.77
CA ALA A 82 -6.08 18.94 6.36
C ALA A 82 -4.71 19.21 5.73
N ALA A 83 -3.98 18.15 5.41
CA ALA A 83 -2.67 18.21 4.76
C ALA A 83 -2.72 18.88 3.38
N MET A 84 -3.82 18.67 2.62
CA MET A 84 -4.00 19.25 1.28
C MET A 84 -4.97 20.45 1.27
N GLY A 85 -5.56 20.82 2.40
CA GLY A 85 -6.48 21.94 2.53
C GLY A 85 -7.77 21.82 1.70
N ARG A 86 -8.21 20.58 1.40
CA ARG A 86 -9.39 20.29 0.57
C ARG A 86 -10.03 18.95 0.92
N ASN A 87 -11.26 18.74 0.47
CA ASN A 87 -11.87 17.42 0.49
C ASN A 87 -11.37 16.59 -0.68
N ILE A 88 -11.20 15.30 -0.46
CA ILE A 88 -10.85 14.31 -1.46
C ILE A 88 -12.10 13.48 -1.76
N PRO A 89 -12.57 13.43 -3.02
CA PRO A 89 -13.66 12.55 -3.41
C PRO A 89 -13.21 11.09 -3.28
N VAL A 90 -14.04 10.27 -2.63
CA VAL A 90 -13.74 8.85 -2.40
C VAL A 90 -14.98 8.02 -2.72
N ALA A 91 -14.88 7.11 -3.67
CA ALA A 91 -15.91 6.10 -3.85
C ALA A 91 -15.69 4.99 -2.80
N PHE A 92 -16.76 4.65 -2.09
CA PHE A 92 -16.75 3.69 -1.00
C PHE A 92 -17.85 2.65 -1.19
N GLN A 93 -17.50 1.38 -1.01
CA GLN A 93 -18.46 0.29 -0.93
C GLN A 93 -18.17 -0.55 0.31
N GLY A 94 -19.13 -0.62 1.24
CA GLY A 94 -18.99 -1.42 2.44
C GLY A 94 -19.01 -2.93 2.14
N GLY A 95 -18.16 -3.70 2.83
CA GLY A 95 -18.09 -5.16 2.66
C GLY A 95 -17.45 -5.87 3.85
N GLY A 96 -16.70 -5.16 4.68
CA GLY A 96 -16.05 -5.72 5.87
C GLY A 96 -15.20 -4.68 6.59
N PRO A 97 -14.60 -5.06 7.74
CA PRO A 97 -13.85 -4.12 8.57
C PRO A 97 -12.49 -3.70 7.96
N ARG A 98 -11.96 -4.45 6.99
CA ARG A 98 -10.73 -4.09 6.29
C ARG A 98 -11.03 -3.60 4.89
N ALA A 99 -10.21 -2.69 4.39
CA ALA A 99 -10.38 -2.08 3.08
C ALA A 99 -9.37 -2.60 2.07
N ILE A 100 -9.78 -2.56 0.79
CA ILE A 100 -8.89 -2.55 -0.37
C ILE A 100 -8.90 -1.11 -0.88
N VAL A 101 -7.81 -0.39 -0.68
CA VAL A 101 -7.62 0.98 -1.17
C VAL A 101 -7.05 0.93 -2.58
N LEU A 102 -7.71 1.60 -3.52
CA LEU A 102 -7.40 1.52 -4.94
C LEU A 102 -6.85 2.86 -5.46
N LEU A 103 -5.65 2.85 -6.02
CA LEU A 103 -4.97 4.04 -6.54
C LEU A 103 -4.93 4.03 -8.07
N ASP A 104 -5.33 5.16 -8.67
CA ASP A 104 -5.44 5.32 -10.12
C ASP A 104 -4.07 5.44 -10.82
N ALA A 105 -4.09 5.35 -12.15
CA ALA A 105 -2.98 5.65 -13.04
C ALA A 105 -2.71 7.18 -13.12
N PHE A 106 -1.78 7.63 -13.98
CA PHE A 106 -1.37 9.04 -14.08
C PHE A 106 -2.53 10.00 -14.36
N ASN A 107 -3.44 9.64 -15.24
CA ASN A 107 -4.59 10.46 -15.64
C ASN A 107 -5.83 10.24 -14.75
N ALA A 108 -5.61 10.10 -13.45
CA ALA A 108 -6.69 9.95 -12.47
C ALA A 108 -7.78 11.03 -12.64
N ALA A 109 -9.03 10.61 -12.71
CA ALA A 109 -10.15 11.53 -12.80
C ALA A 109 -10.31 12.33 -11.49
N PRO A 110 -10.77 13.59 -11.55
CA PRO A 110 -10.82 14.46 -10.38
C PRO A 110 -11.92 14.12 -9.38
N GLU A 111 -13.06 13.60 -9.85
CA GLU A 111 -14.26 13.42 -9.01
C GLU A 111 -14.59 11.97 -8.69
N VAL A 112 -14.36 11.06 -9.63
CA VAL A 112 -14.62 9.62 -9.46
C VAL A 112 -13.42 8.83 -9.96
N SER A 113 -12.85 7.98 -9.11
CA SER A 113 -11.71 7.14 -9.46
C SER A 113 -11.97 6.31 -10.73
N ASN A 114 -10.95 6.19 -11.56
CA ASN A 114 -10.99 5.35 -12.76
C ASN A 114 -11.13 3.85 -12.42
N TRP A 115 -10.81 3.43 -11.22
CA TRP A 115 -11.13 2.09 -10.73
C TRP A 115 -12.63 1.82 -10.72
N VAL A 116 -13.47 2.85 -10.53
CA VAL A 116 -14.92 2.75 -10.59
C VAL A 116 -15.39 2.77 -12.03
N THR A 117 -14.94 3.77 -12.81
CA THR A 117 -15.49 4.08 -14.12
C THR A 117 -14.94 3.20 -15.27
N ALA A 118 -13.68 2.76 -15.13
CA ALA A 118 -12.99 1.95 -16.13
C ALA A 118 -12.55 0.57 -15.60
N GLY A 119 -12.18 0.50 -14.31
CA GLY A 119 -11.68 -0.72 -13.67
C GLY A 119 -12.76 -1.66 -13.12
N ASN A 120 -14.04 -1.25 -13.14
CA ASN A 120 -15.19 -2.03 -12.63
C ASN A 120 -14.98 -2.63 -11.22
N ALA A 121 -14.16 -1.96 -10.39
CA ALA A 121 -13.67 -2.50 -9.13
C ALA A 121 -14.78 -2.80 -8.12
N MET A 122 -15.82 -1.95 -8.07
CA MET A 122 -16.94 -2.11 -7.13
C MET A 122 -17.71 -3.41 -7.39
N ASN A 123 -17.95 -3.77 -8.65
CA ASN A 123 -18.58 -5.04 -8.98
C ASN A 123 -17.62 -6.22 -8.81
N THR A 124 -16.34 -6.06 -9.20
CA THR A 124 -15.32 -7.11 -9.10
C THR A 124 -15.11 -7.56 -7.66
N LEU A 125 -15.13 -6.63 -6.71
CA LEU A 125 -14.88 -6.89 -5.29
C LEU A 125 -16.17 -6.99 -4.46
N ALA A 126 -17.35 -6.90 -5.08
CA ALA A 126 -18.61 -7.08 -4.38
C ALA A 126 -18.67 -8.44 -3.69
N GLY A 127 -19.03 -8.44 -2.40
CA GLY A 127 -19.12 -9.68 -1.61
C GLY A 127 -17.79 -10.33 -1.25
N SER A 128 -16.65 -9.69 -1.52
CA SER A 128 -15.31 -10.20 -1.17
C SER A 128 -15.03 -10.24 0.35
N GLY A 129 -15.89 -9.64 1.16
CA GLY A 129 -15.65 -9.49 2.60
C GLY A 129 -14.79 -8.29 2.97
N PHE A 130 -14.41 -7.47 2.00
CA PHE A 130 -13.63 -6.23 2.18
C PHE A 130 -14.45 -5.01 1.77
N SER A 131 -14.24 -3.90 2.45
CA SER A 131 -14.68 -2.61 1.96
C SER A 131 -13.77 -2.14 0.82
N VAL A 132 -14.36 -1.53 -0.21
CA VAL A 132 -13.60 -0.98 -1.35
C VAL A 132 -13.55 0.53 -1.21
N VAL A 133 -12.35 1.10 -1.34
CA VAL A 133 -12.08 2.52 -1.13
C VAL A 133 -11.28 3.03 -2.31
N ALA A 134 -11.85 3.91 -3.13
CA ALA A 134 -11.21 4.42 -4.33
C ALA A 134 -11.18 5.97 -4.30
N PRO A 135 -10.11 6.59 -3.76
CA PRO A 135 -9.93 8.03 -3.80
C PRO A 135 -9.66 8.52 -5.22
N ALA A 136 -10.25 9.66 -5.58
CA ALA A 136 -10.08 10.33 -6.87
C ALA A 136 -9.14 11.55 -6.77
N GLY A 137 -8.77 12.12 -7.91
CA GLY A 137 -8.04 13.40 -7.97
C GLY A 137 -6.53 13.30 -7.75
N GLY A 138 -5.95 12.09 -7.83
CA GLY A 138 -4.51 11.85 -7.69
C GLY A 138 -3.71 11.95 -8.99
N ALA A 139 -4.21 12.67 -9.99
CA ALA A 139 -3.54 12.78 -11.28
C ALA A 139 -2.11 13.31 -11.15
N TYR A 140 -1.16 12.63 -11.78
CA TYR A 140 0.26 13.00 -11.87
C TYR A 140 0.91 13.32 -10.51
N SER A 141 0.42 12.71 -9.44
CA SER A 141 0.89 12.99 -8.07
C SER A 141 1.91 11.98 -7.54
N MET A 142 2.06 10.82 -8.19
CA MET A 142 2.75 9.64 -7.66
C MET A 142 2.23 9.21 -6.27
N TYR A 143 1.08 9.75 -5.84
CA TYR A 143 0.48 9.53 -4.52
C TYR A 143 1.46 9.68 -3.35
N THR A 144 2.36 10.67 -3.47
CA THR A 144 3.39 10.99 -2.48
C THR A 144 3.22 12.39 -1.93
N ASN A 145 3.93 12.70 -0.84
CA ASN A 145 4.04 14.08 -0.38
C ASN A 145 5.04 14.82 -1.25
N TRP A 146 4.59 15.87 -1.91
CA TRP A 146 5.44 16.75 -2.69
C TRP A 146 6.17 17.73 -1.77
N GLU A 147 7.47 17.92 -1.97
CA GLU A 147 8.29 18.77 -1.11
C GLU A 147 7.97 20.25 -1.24
N ARG A 148 7.56 20.70 -2.44
CA ARG A 148 7.32 22.10 -2.76
C ARG A 148 5.91 22.37 -3.28
N ASP A 149 4.97 21.46 -3.05
CA ASP A 149 3.56 21.64 -3.40
C ASP A 149 2.65 21.05 -2.32
N GLY A 150 2.21 21.89 -1.41
CA GLY A 150 1.35 21.51 -0.30
C GLY A 150 -0.03 20.99 -0.73
N SER A 151 -0.46 21.23 -1.97
CA SER A 151 -1.71 20.67 -2.50
C SER A 151 -1.64 19.17 -2.85
N LYS A 152 -0.45 18.57 -2.77
CA LYS A 152 -0.17 17.17 -3.12
C LYS A 152 0.49 16.42 -1.96
N GLN A 153 -0.16 16.36 -0.80
CA GLN A 153 0.28 15.63 0.38
C GLN A 153 -0.41 14.27 0.48
N TRP A 154 -0.31 13.50 -0.60
CA TRP A 154 -1.05 12.25 -0.76
C TRP A 154 -0.63 11.15 0.19
N GLU A 155 0.66 11.04 0.54
CA GLU A 155 1.13 10.06 1.52
C GLU A 155 0.50 10.30 2.89
N THR A 156 0.46 11.54 3.36
CA THR A 156 -0.21 11.90 4.61
C THR A 156 -1.70 11.56 4.55
N PHE A 157 -2.36 11.88 3.44
CA PHE A 157 -3.77 11.53 3.28
C PHE A 157 -4.00 10.03 3.35
N LEU A 158 -3.25 9.24 2.60
CA LEU A 158 -3.45 7.80 2.48
C LEU A 158 -3.02 7.02 3.72
N ALA A 159 -1.94 7.44 4.40
CA ALA A 159 -1.41 6.73 5.56
C ALA A 159 -2.08 7.14 6.89
N ASP A 160 -2.55 8.37 7.01
CA ASP A 160 -3.07 8.90 8.27
C ASP A 160 -4.52 9.37 8.16
N GLU A 161 -4.83 10.33 7.28
CA GLU A 161 -6.13 10.99 7.30
C GLU A 161 -7.25 10.05 6.86
N LEU A 162 -7.09 9.36 5.73
CA LEU A 162 -8.10 8.46 5.17
C LEU A 162 -8.39 7.25 6.08
N PRO A 163 -7.40 6.47 6.57
CA PRO A 163 -7.67 5.34 7.44
C PRO A 163 -8.34 5.76 8.76
N ASN A 164 -7.91 6.85 9.36
CA ASN A 164 -8.50 7.36 10.60
C ASN A 164 -9.94 7.85 10.38
N TRP A 165 -10.19 8.54 9.26
CA TRP A 165 -11.55 8.99 8.90
C TRP A 165 -12.49 7.80 8.64
N LEU A 166 -12.02 6.78 7.92
CA LEU A 166 -12.79 5.56 7.65
C LEU A 166 -13.08 4.79 8.94
N ALA A 167 -12.14 4.70 9.85
CA ALA A 167 -12.36 4.08 11.16
C ALA A 167 -13.44 4.82 11.95
N ALA A 168 -13.40 6.15 12.00
CA ALA A 168 -14.34 6.97 12.75
C ALA A 168 -15.73 7.03 12.11
N ASN A 169 -15.84 7.04 10.77
CA ASN A 169 -17.09 7.32 10.07
C ASN A 169 -17.73 6.10 9.40
N LYS A 170 -16.95 5.05 9.15
CA LYS A 170 -17.39 3.82 8.46
C LYS A 170 -17.16 2.56 9.30
N GLY A 171 -16.58 2.69 10.49
CA GLY A 171 -16.32 1.57 11.40
C GLY A 171 -15.29 0.57 10.89
N LEU A 172 -14.41 0.99 9.97
CA LEU A 172 -13.33 0.13 9.50
C LEU A 172 -12.25 -0.04 10.59
N ALA A 173 -11.52 -1.13 10.52
CA ALA A 173 -10.29 -1.28 11.30
C ALA A 173 -9.31 -0.15 10.94
N PRO A 174 -8.53 0.38 11.88
CA PRO A 174 -7.58 1.45 11.57
C PRO A 174 -6.33 0.96 10.80
N ASN A 175 -6.10 -0.35 10.78
CA ASN A 175 -4.85 -0.97 10.32
C ASN A 175 -5.08 -2.23 9.49
N ARG A 176 -4.01 -2.71 8.83
CA ARG A 176 -3.94 -3.96 8.08
C ARG A 176 -4.91 -4.00 6.90
N HIS A 177 -4.87 -2.97 6.09
CA HIS A 177 -5.59 -2.89 4.81
C HIS A 177 -4.75 -3.45 3.66
N ALA A 178 -5.39 -3.71 2.53
CA ALA A 178 -4.73 -3.83 1.24
C ALA A 178 -4.66 -2.46 0.56
N ILE A 179 -3.57 -2.22 -0.18
CA ILE A 179 -3.46 -1.10 -1.09
C ILE A 179 -3.04 -1.63 -2.47
N VAL A 180 -3.80 -1.29 -3.50
CA VAL A 180 -3.59 -1.77 -4.87
C VAL A 180 -3.62 -0.58 -5.81
N GLY A 181 -2.72 -0.53 -6.76
CA GLY A 181 -2.73 0.58 -7.70
C GLY A 181 -2.25 0.20 -9.10
N ALA A 182 -2.68 1.01 -10.07
CA ALA A 182 -2.30 0.91 -11.46
C ALA A 182 -1.24 1.97 -11.79
N SER A 183 -0.19 1.60 -12.55
CA SER A 183 0.83 2.53 -13.03
C SER A 183 1.48 3.34 -11.88
N GLN A 184 1.37 4.67 -11.84
CA GLN A 184 1.83 5.47 -10.69
C GLN A 184 1.27 4.97 -9.36
N GLY A 185 0.00 4.55 -9.34
CA GLY A 185 -0.65 3.99 -8.16
C GLY A 185 -0.01 2.69 -7.69
N GLY A 186 0.47 1.86 -8.63
CA GLY A 186 1.20 0.63 -8.33
C GLY A 186 2.55 0.89 -7.64
N THR A 187 3.27 1.92 -8.08
CA THR A 187 4.48 2.41 -7.41
C THR A 187 4.17 2.85 -5.98
N ALA A 188 3.13 3.68 -5.85
CA ALA A 188 2.69 4.20 -4.57
C ALA A 188 2.26 3.09 -3.60
N ALA A 189 1.51 2.10 -4.08
CA ALA A 189 1.05 0.99 -3.25
C ALA A 189 2.20 0.23 -2.57
N VAL A 190 3.25 -0.09 -3.32
CA VAL A 190 4.43 -0.78 -2.77
C VAL A 190 5.23 0.12 -1.84
N THR A 191 5.37 1.40 -2.18
CA THR A 191 6.05 2.40 -1.34
C THR A 191 5.30 2.60 -0.01
N MET A 192 3.97 2.75 -0.05
CA MET A 192 3.12 2.88 1.14
C MET A 192 3.27 1.68 2.07
N ALA A 193 3.23 0.47 1.55
CA ALA A 193 3.38 -0.73 2.37
C ALA A 193 4.79 -0.88 2.96
N ALA A 194 5.82 -0.35 2.30
CA ALA A 194 7.17 -0.34 2.84
C ALA A 194 7.31 0.59 4.05
N PHE A 195 6.71 1.78 3.99
CA PHE A 195 6.86 2.81 5.02
C PHE A 195 5.74 2.83 6.08
N HIS A 196 4.55 2.29 5.74
CA HIS A 196 3.38 2.26 6.62
C HIS A 196 2.83 0.83 6.79
N PRO A 197 3.67 -0.13 7.29
CA PRO A 197 3.31 -1.55 7.35
C PRO A 197 2.18 -1.88 8.31
N ASP A 198 1.95 -1.04 9.31
CA ASP A 198 0.80 -1.13 10.21
C ASP A 198 -0.51 -0.79 9.48
N ARG A 199 -0.49 0.16 8.56
CA ARG A 199 -1.64 0.54 7.75
C ARG A 199 -1.90 -0.47 6.61
N TYR A 200 -0.83 -0.87 5.91
CA TYR A 200 -0.91 -1.68 4.70
C TYR A 200 -0.01 -2.91 4.78
N SER A 201 -0.59 -4.07 5.01
CA SER A 201 0.11 -5.35 5.04
C SER A 201 0.05 -6.13 3.72
N TYR A 202 -0.71 -5.63 2.75
CA TYR A 202 -0.80 -6.14 1.38
C TYR A 202 -0.60 -5.01 0.38
N ALA A 203 0.23 -5.22 -0.63
CA ALA A 203 0.44 -4.27 -1.72
C ALA A 203 0.32 -4.93 -3.10
N GLY A 204 -0.59 -4.40 -3.92
CA GLY A 204 -0.76 -4.78 -5.32
C GLY A 204 -0.21 -3.71 -6.25
N SER A 205 0.76 -4.05 -7.09
CA SER A 205 1.31 -3.18 -8.13
C SER A 205 0.96 -3.73 -9.49
N LEU A 206 0.15 -2.99 -10.23
CA LEU A 206 -0.25 -3.33 -11.60
C LEU A 206 0.44 -2.38 -12.56
N SER A 207 1.48 -2.86 -13.23
CA SER A 207 2.33 -2.10 -14.14
C SER A 207 2.96 -0.86 -13.49
N GLY A 208 3.31 -0.92 -12.19
CA GLY A 208 3.97 0.18 -11.47
C GLY A 208 5.43 0.38 -11.89
N PHE A 209 5.99 1.50 -11.50
CA PHE A 209 7.41 1.83 -11.69
C PHE A 209 8.17 1.51 -10.39
N LEU A 210 8.62 0.25 -10.23
CA LEU A 210 9.15 -0.23 -8.94
C LEU A 210 10.65 0.06 -8.74
N ASN A 211 11.26 0.83 -9.66
CA ASN A 211 12.64 1.31 -9.56
C ASN A 211 12.71 2.78 -10.05
N PRO A 212 11.97 3.72 -9.42
CA PRO A 212 11.83 5.10 -9.92
C PRO A 212 13.13 5.92 -9.88
N SER A 213 14.14 5.50 -9.11
CA SER A 213 15.44 6.20 -9.07
C SER A 213 16.40 5.78 -10.18
N ASP A 214 16.05 4.77 -10.98
CA ASP A 214 16.78 4.42 -12.21
C ASP A 214 16.57 5.49 -13.29
N THR A 215 17.60 5.75 -14.09
CA THR A 215 17.60 6.83 -15.08
C THR A 215 16.46 6.70 -16.10
N ALA A 216 16.21 5.51 -16.63
CA ALA A 216 15.16 5.29 -17.62
C ALA A 216 13.77 5.47 -16.99
N THR A 217 13.55 4.86 -15.84
CA THR A 217 12.29 4.94 -15.11
C THR A 217 12.01 6.37 -14.63
N ASN A 218 13.04 7.05 -14.12
CA ASN A 218 12.95 8.46 -13.75
C ASN A 218 12.56 9.35 -14.94
N GLY A 219 13.17 9.14 -16.11
CA GLY A 219 12.87 9.88 -17.32
C GLY A 219 11.40 9.76 -17.73
N VAL A 220 10.83 8.56 -17.69
CA VAL A 220 9.41 8.33 -17.99
C VAL A 220 8.50 9.04 -17.00
N ILE A 221 8.75 8.88 -15.69
CA ILE A 221 7.95 9.54 -14.64
C ILE A 221 8.03 11.07 -14.78
N SER A 222 9.22 11.61 -14.99
CA SER A 222 9.43 13.05 -15.15
C SER A 222 8.70 13.60 -16.36
N THR A 223 8.76 12.89 -17.49
CA THR A 223 8.05 13.26 -18.70
C THR A 223 6.53 13.25 -18.49
N ALA A 224 6.00 12.18 -17.87
CA ALA A 224 4.59 12.08 -17.59
C ALA A 224 4.07 13.21 -16.68
N ILE A 225 4.76 13.49 -15.57
CA ILE A 225 4.39 14.55 -14.63
C ILE A 225 4.42 15.92 -15.30
N ASN A 226 5.49 16.23 -16.03
CA ASN A 226 5.63 17.54 -16.69
C ASN A 226 4.59 17.73 -17.81
N ASN A 227 4.31 16.70 -18.61
CA ASN A 227 3.25 16.72 -19.62
C ASN A 227 1.84 16.86 -19.00
N GLY A 228 1.65 16.31 -17.80
CA GLY A 228 0.43 16.48 -17.01
C GLY A 228 0.29 17.84 -16.34
N GLY A 229 1.18 18.80 -16.62
CA GLY A 229 1.15 20.15 -16.07
C GLY A 229 1.78 20.26 -14.67
N GLY A 230 2.40 19.20 -14.16
CA GLY A 230 3.16 19.22 -12.91
C GLY A 230 4.59 19.73 -13.10
N ASN A 231 5.25 20.03 -12.00
CA ASN A 231 6.70 20.27 -11.96
C ASN A 231 7.35 19.14 -11.16
N VAL A 232 8.01 18.21 -11.84
CA VAL A 232 8.60 17.04 -11.20
C VAL A 232 9.65 17.40 -10.13
N GLU A 233 10.35 18.53 -10.28
CA GLU A 233 11.32 18.99 -9.28
C GLU A 233 10.63 19.45 -7.98
N ALA A 234 9.37 19.85 -8.06
CA ALA A 234 8.59 20.16 -6.86
C ALA A 234 8.18 18.92 -6.07
N MET A 235 8.20 17.74 -6.70
CA MET A 235 7.87 16.46 -6.06
C MET A 235 9.00 15.98 -5.14
N TRP A 236 10.14 15.58 -5.69
CA TRP A 236 11.28 15.00 -4.95
C TRP A 236 12.63 15.68 -5.25
N GLY A 237 12.60 16.90 -5.77
CA GLY A 237 13.79 17.60 -6.25
C GLY A 237 14.33 16.99 -7.53
N ALA A 238 15.49 17.49 -7.94
CA ALA A 238 16.18 16.96 -9.12
C ALA A 238 16.57 15.50 -8.92
N PRO A 239 16.50 14.66 -9.95
CA PRO A 239 16.77 13.21 -9.86
C PRO A 239 18.09 12.84 -9.20
N GLN A 240 19.10 13.70 -9.36
CA GLN A 240 20.45 13.48 -8.84
C GLN A 240 20.58 13.71 -7.34
N LEU A 241 19.60 14.32 -6.67
CA LEU A 241 19.67 14.75 -5.28
C LEU A 241 19.34 13.67 -4.24
N GLY A 242 19.15 12.42 -4.66
CA GLY A 242 18.97 11.29 -3.74
C GLY A 242 17.56 11.10 -3.16
N ARG A 243 16.67 12.09 -3.26
CA ARG A 243 15.27 11.99 -2.77
C ARG A 243 14.46 10.94 -3.51
N TRP A 244 14.73 10.73 -4.79
CA TRP A 244 14.17 9.67 -5.59
C TRP A 244 14.49 8.27 -5.02
N LYS A 245 15.74 8.07 -4.53
CA LYS A 245 16.12 6.81 -3.86
C LYS A 245 15.36 6.59 -2.56
N PHE A 246 15.07 7.66 -1.83
CA PHE A 246 14.28 7.56 -0.61
C PHE A 246 12.85 7.07 -0.88
N ARG A 247 12.29 7.37 -2.04
CA ARG A 247 10.93 6.97 -2.46
C ARG A 247 10.91 5.75 -3.38
N ASP A 248 12.02 5.08 -3.54
CA ASP A 248 12.18 3.94 -4.44
C ASP A 248 11.92 2.61 -3.71
N PRO A 249 10.83 1.89 -4.02
CA PRO A 249 10.55 0.60 -3.38
C PRO A 249 11.62 -0.45 -3.64
N ASN A 250 12.37 -0.36 -4.76
CA ASN A 250 13.49 -1.26 -5.01
C ASN A 250 14.64 -1.03 -4.02
N VAL A 251 14.91 0.21 -3.62
CA VAL A 251 15.90 0.52 -2.57
C VAL A 251 15.43 -0.03 -1.22
N HIS A 252 14.13 -0.04 -0.99
CA HIS A 252 13.51 -0.43 0.30
C HIS A 252 12.98 -1.88 0.34
N VAL A 253 13.44 -2.74 -0.55
CA VAL A 253 13.05 -4.17 -0.59
C VAL A 253 13.19 -4.86 0.78
N LYS A 254 14.23 -4.53 1.55
CA LYS A 254 14.44 -5.09 2.89
C LYS A 254 13.34 -4.73 3.88
N LEU A 255 12.74 -3.54 3.78
CA LEU A 255 11.61 -3.16 4.62
C LEU A 255 10.39 -4.02 4.30
N LEU A 256 10.05 -4.20 3.02
CA LEU A 256 8.95 -5.06 2.59
C LEU A 256 9.09 -6.49 3.09
N ILE A 257 10.31 -7.02 3.08
CA ILE A 257 10.62 -8.37 3.58
C ILE A 257 10.51 -8.42 5.12
N ALA A 258 11.07 -7.44 5.83
CA ALA A 258 11.03 -7.37 7.29
C ALA A 258 9.60 -7.19 7.81
N ASN A 259 8.79 -6.41 7.11
CA ASN A 259 7.37 -6.18 7.41
C ASN A 259 6.49 -7.38 7.04
N ASN A 260 7.05 -8.39 6.36
CA ASN A 260 6.31 -9.52 5.80
C ASN A 260 5.14 -9.09 4.91
N THR A 261 5.29 -7.98 4.18
CA THR A 261 4.27 -7.47 3.28
C THR A 261 3.93 -8.51 2.21
N ARG A 262 2.64 -8.83 2.03
CA ARG A 262 2.20 -9.64 0.91
C ARG A 262 2.20 -8.79 -0.35
N LEU A 263 2.91 -9.23 -1.39
CA LEU A 263 3.02 -8.53 -2.66
C LEU A 263 2.25 -9.26 -3.77
N TRP A 264 1.57 -8.48 -4.61
CA TRP A 264 1.09 -8.92 -5.92
C TRP A 264 1.63 -7.95 -6.96
N VAL A 265 2.49 -8.43 -7.84
CA VAL A 265 3.14 -7.58 -8.85
C VAL A 265 2.83 -8.16 -10.23
N TYR A 266 2.13 -7.37 -11.03
CA TYR A 266 1.84 -7.67 -12.42
C TYR A 266 2.47 -6.62 -13.33
N SER A 267 3.12 -7.09 -14.38
CA SER A 267 3.54 -6.25 -15.50
C SER A 267 3.57 -7.12 -16.77
N PRO A 268 2.77 -6.83 -17.79
CA PRO A 268 2.66 -7.66 -18.98
C PRO A 268 3.97 -7.70 -19.76
N ALA A 269 4.18 -8.80 -20.48
CA ALA A 269 5.29 -8.92 -21.42
C ALA A 269 5.12 -8.05 -22.66
N ALA A 270 3.88 -7.80 -23.03
CA ALA A 270 3.55 -6.97 -24.19
C ALA A 270 3.84 -5.48 -23.91
N ILE A 271 4.35 -4.80 -24.91
CA ILE A 271 4.88 -3.43 -24.84
C ILE A 271 3.79 -2.38 -25.10
N ALA A 272 2.61 -2.79 -25.60
CA ALA A 272 1.56 -1.85 -25.96
C ALA A 272 0.96 -1.16 -24.72
N CYS A 273 1.10 0.16 -24.63
CA CYS A 273 0.34 0.97 -23.70
C CYS A 273 -1.08 1.16 -24.23
N GLY A 274 -2.08 0.70 -23.48
CA GLY A 274 -3.50 0.87 -23.84
C GLY A 274 -3.97 2.33 -23.76
N ASP A 275 -3.24 3.19 -23.01
CA ASP A 275 -3.51 4.63 -22.94
C ASP A 275 -2.32 5.43 -23.50
N PRO A 276 -2.40 5.89 -24.76
CA PRO A 276 -1.34 6.70 -25.37
C PRO A 276 -1.06 8.03 -24.65
N GLY A 277 -2.03 8.54 -23.87
CA GLY A 277 -1.90 9.78 -23.13
C GLY A 277 -1.14 9.63 -21.81
N ALA A 278 -1.20 8.46 -21.18
CA ALA A 278 -0.64 8.25 -19.86
C ALA A 278 0.90 8.34 -19.81
N MET A 279 1.56 8.01 -20.90
CA MET A 279 3.02 8.06 -21.02
C MET A 279 3.49 8.76 -22.31
N GLY A 280 2.72 9.70 -22.82
CA GLY A 280 3.09 10.46 -24.02
C GLY A 280 3.08 9.63 -25.32
N GLY A 281 2.30 8.57 -25.39
CA GLY A 281 2.30 7.62 -26.50
C GLY A 281 3.49 6.70 -26.52
N GLY A 282 4.22 6.64 -25.41
CA GLY A 282 5.46 5.88 -25.26
C GLY A 282 5.27 4.41 -24.92
N ASP A 283 6.38 3.74 -24.96
CA ASP A 283 6.59 2.33 -24.70
C ASP A 283 6.54 2.03 -23.17
N CYS A 284 5.74 1.03 -22.77
CA CYS A 284 5.66 0.57 -21.40
C CYS A 284 6.79 -0.40 -20.99
N SER A 285 7.76 -0.64 -21.88
CA SER A 285 8.92 -1.51 -21.60
C SER A 285 9.70 -1.07 -20.36
N VAL A 286 9.75 0.24 -20.11
CA VAL A 286 10.43 0.80 -18.93
C VAL A 286 9.73 0.36 -17.63
N ALA A 287 8.40 0.36 -17.58
CA ALA A 287 7.66 -0.16 -16.43
C ALA A 287 7.95 -1.65 -16.23
N GLN A 288 7.93 -2.46 -17.30
CA GLN A 288 8.27 -3.87 -17.24
C GLN A 288 9.72 -4.11 -16.75
N GLY A 289 10.69 -3.38 -17.32
CA GLY A 289 12.09 -3.43 -16.91
C GLY A 289 12.27 -3.16 -15.41
N SER A 290 11.62 -2.09 -14.93
CA SER A 290 11.63 -1.68 -13.53
C SER A 290 11.07 -2.78 -12.60
N ASN A 291 9.98 -3.44 -12.99
CA ASN A 291 9.39 -4.55 -12.22
C ASN A 291 10.29 -5.79 -12.20
N ARG A 292 10.99 -6.10 -13.30
CA ARG A 292 11.97 -7.20 -13.34
C ARG A 292 13.18 -6.93 -12.45
N ILE A 293 13.69 -5.71 -12.43
CA ILE A 293 14.79 -5.30 -11.54
C ILE A 293 14.34 -5.45 -10.08
N PHE A 294 13.17 -4.94 -9.74
CA PHE A 294 12.60 -5.10 -8.40
C PHE A 294 12.46 -6.56 -7.99
N TYR A 295 11.88 -7.40 -8.86
CA TYR A 295 11.74 -8.85 -8.60
C TYR A 295 13.09 -9.52 -8.37
N ALA A 296 14.08 -9.26 -9.23
CA ALA A 296 15.41 -9.84 -9.09
C ALA A 296 16.05 -9.44 -7.75
N HIS A 297 15.94 -8.18 -7.37
CA HIS A 297 16.45 -7.70 -6.09
C HIS A 297 15.68 -8.29 -4.90
N TYR A 298 14.34 -8.32 -4.96
CA TYR A 298 13.51 -8.94 -3.92
C TYR A 298 13.88 -10.41 -3.69
N ARG A 299 14.10 -11.19 -4.77
CA ARG A 299 14.52 -12.59 -4.68
C ARG A 299 15.94 -12.73 -4.15
N ALA A 300 16.87 -11.89 -4.57
CA ALA A 300 18.25 -11.86 -4.08
C ALA A 300 18.32 -11.59 -2.57
N GLN A 301 17.42 -10.75 -2.05
CA GLN A 301 17.27 -10.49 -0.61
C GLN A 301 16.42 -11.54 0.12
N ARG A 302 16.13 -12.69 -0.53
CA ARG A 302 15.35 -13.82 0.01
C ARG A 302 13.87 -13.51 0.25
N GLY A 303 13.29 -12.52 -0.41
CA GLY A 303 11.86 -12.25 -0.39
C GLY A 303 11.07 -13.43 -0.96
N ARG A 304 10.00 -13.84 -0.28
CA ARG A 304 9.18 -15.01 -0.64
C ARG A 304 7.67 -14.75 -0.57
N ASN A 305 7.24 -13.71 0.12
CA ASN A 305 5.84 -13.39 0.33
C ASN A 305 5.27 -12.54 -0.80
N GLY A 306 5.25 -13.08 -2.02
CA GLY A 306 4.75 -12.34 -3.18
C GLY A 306 4.41 -13.23 -4.36
N ASN A 307 3.38 -12.82 -5.12
CA ASN A 307 3.04 -13.29 -6.44
C ASN A 307 3.58 -12.31 -7.48
N PHE A 308 4.29 -12.80 -8.49
CA PHE A 308 4.91 -11.98 -9.54
C PHE A 308 4.55 -12.54 -10.90
N ASP A 309 3.70 -11.84 -11.64
CA ASP A 309 3.38 -12.11 -13.04
C ASP A 309 4.02 -11.04 -13.92
N LEU A 310 5.21 -11.33 -14.44
CA LEU A 310 6.03 -10.41 -15.24
C LEU A 310 6.17 -10.85 -16.71
N ALA A 311 5.37 -11.83 -17.13
CA ALA A 311 5.40 -12.39 -18.45
C ALA A 311 4.00 -12.76 -18.97
N GLY A 312 2.95 -12.41 -18.21
CA GLY A 312 1.56 -12.64 -18.58
C GLY A 312 1.13 -11.84 -19.79
N GLY A 313 -0.02 -12.20 -20.35
CA GLY A 313 -0.69 -11.44 -21.40
C GLY A 313 -1.28 -10.13 -20.85
N GLY A 314 -1.79 -9.30 -21.75
CA GLY A 314 -2.42 -8.03 -21.43
C GLY A 314 -1.60 -6.82 -21.84
N GLY A 315 -2.02 -5.65 -21.38
CA GLY A 315 -1.41 -4.37 -21.70
C GLY A 315 -1.28 -3.46 -20.46
N HIS A 316 -0.86 -2.23 -20.71
CA HIS A 316 -0.85 -1.15 -19.72
C HIS A 316 -2.21 -0.43 -19.75
N ASP A 317 -3.28 -1.14 -19.44
CA ASP A 317 -4.66 -0.70 -19.64
C ASP A 317 -5.62 -1.19 -18.55
N TRP A 318 -6.80 -0.54 -18.48
CA TRP A 318 -7.81 -0.81 -17.47
C TRP A 318 -8.40 -2.21 -17.55
N GLY A 319 -8.49 -2.82 -18.74
CA GLY A 319 -8.99 -4.19 -18.91
C GLY A 319 -8.06 -5.20 -18.24
N SER A 320 -6.75 -5.06 -18.47
CA SER A 320 -5.72 -5.89 -17.86
C SER A 320 -5.68 -5.70 -16.33
N TRP A 321 -5.74 -4.47 -15.85
CA TRP A 321 -5.72 -4.18 -14.40
C TRP A 321 -6.98 -4.67 -13.68
N ALA A 322 -8.16 -4.52 -14.29
CA ALA A 322 -9.41 -5.06 -13.76
C ALA A 322 -9.38 -6.61 -13.66
N GLY A 323 -8.83 -7.28 -14.67
CA GLY A 323 -8.61 -8.73 -14.64
C GLY A 323 -7.68 -9.15 -13.50
N GLN A 324 -6.59 -8.43 -13.29
CA GLN A 324 -5.66 -8.69 -12.18
C GLN A 324 -6.30 -8.42 -10.82
N LEU A 325 -7.13 -7.37 -10.69
CA LEU A 325 -7.85 -7.10 -9.45
C LEU A 325 -8.77 -8.26 -9.06
N GLY A 326 -9.49 -8.83 -10.04
CA GLY A 326 -10.30 -10.02 -9.82
C GLY A 326 -9.48 -11.24 -9.41
N ALA A 327 -8.34 -11.47 -10.08
CA ALA A 327 -7.46 -12.59 -9.79
C ALA A 327 -6.84 -12.52 -8.38
N MET A 328 -6.52 -11.32 -7.88
CA MET A 328 -5.91 -11.14 -6.56
C MET A 328 -6.91 -11.17 -5.39
N ALA A 329 -8.22 -11.12 -5.63
CA ALA A 329 -9.22 -11.04 -4.55
C ALA A 329 -9.10 -12.19 -3.54
N GLY A 330 -8.91 -13.42 -4.01
CA GLY A 330 -8.70 -14.59 -3.14
C GLY A 330 -7.38 -14.53 -2.37
N ASP A 331 -6.32 -14.01 -2.97
CA ASP A 331 -5.02 -13.82 -2.34
C ASP A 331 -5.06 -12.74 -1.25
N ILE A 332 -5.80 -11.65 -1.46
CA ILE A 332 -6.06 -10.63 -0.45
C ILE A 332 -6.82 -11.25 0.73
N ALA A 333 -7.85 -12.04 0.46
CA ALA A 333 -8.61 -12.71 1.50
C ALA A 333 -7.74 -13.67 2.32
N ALA A 334 -6.87 -14.44 1.69
CA ALA A 334 -5.94 -15.32 2.40
C ALA A 334 -4.91 -14.57 3.24
N ALA A 335 -4.47 -13.38 2.80
CA ALA A 335 -3.46 -12.59 3.50
C ALA A 335 -4.01 -11.75 4.65
N LEU A 336 -5.25 -11.28 4.54
CA LEU A 336 -5.86 -10.33 5.47
C LEU A 336 -7.02 -10.91 6.27
N GLY A 337 -7.60 -12.01 5.82
CA GLY A 337 -8.77 -12.68 6.40
C GLY A 337 -8.58 -13.24 7.80
#